data_6f2773019fe53227b7289b07b6fe61a1
#
_entry.id   6f2773019fe53227b7289b07b6fe61a1
#
_cell.length_a   1.000
_cell.length_b   1.000
_cell.length_c   1.000
_cell.angle_alpha   90.00
_cell.angle_beta   90.00
_cell.angle_gamma   90.00
#
_symmetry.space_group_name_H-M   'P 1'
#
loop_
_entity.id
_entity.type
_entity.pdbx_description
1 polymer ?
#
loop_
_entity_poly.entity_id
_entity_poly.type
_entity_poly.pdbx_seq_one_letter_code
_entity_poly.pdbx_strand_id
1 'polypeptide(L)'
;RLVGSEMCIRDRIPDVHYSLDDLKNCSKHYILILGIPELDDKKLSIANFRRCFGMNPDISEPCFYNQDWYMNEKFIHDTLDLRWYLLKKDAIESSRAVQPSELLKEHINFPRAILCVYTFFAYYHVRKELLWYHDFIWCHDIDHNGDRIYIGKYHDVDGVNKNGFSIHRHLALRNCYAAIEQI
;
A
#
# COMPACT_ATOMS: atom_id res chain seq x y z
N ARG A 1 26.95 16.89 -15.01
CA ARG A 1 26.16 16.49 -16.20
C ARG A 1 25.20 15.37 -15.81
N LEU A 2 24.05 15.75 -15.24
CA LEU A 2 22.91 14.88 -14.91
C LEU A 2 21.81 15.12 -15.96
N VAL A 3 22.05 14.80 -17.21
CA VAL A 3 21.12 15.10 -18.32
C VAL A 3 20.46 13.83 -18.89
N GLY A 4 20.84 12.63 -18.41
CA GLY A 4 20.40 11.38 -19.05
C GLY A 4 19.20 10.68 -18.41
N SER A 5 18.99 10.76 -17.09
CA SER A 5 17.98 9.95 -16.42
C SER A 5 16.59 10.64 -16.28
N GLU A 6 16.54 11.95 -16.17
CA GLU A 6 15.27 12.67 -16.07
C GLU A 6 14.46 12.68 -17.38
N MET A 7 15.13 12.66 -18.53
CA MET A 7 14.45 12.60 -19.84
C MET A 7 13.77 11.25 -20.09
N CYS A 8 14.34 10.15 -19.61
CA CYS A 8 13.81 8.81 -19.87
C CYS A 8 12.48 8.49 -19.13
N ILE A 9 12.21 9.10 -18.01
CA ILE A 9 10.96 8.85 -17.24
C ILE A 9 9.82 9.68 -17.80
N ARG A 10 10.05 10.95 -18.13
CA ARG A 10 9.01 11.86 -18.65
C ARG A 10 8.39 11.37 -19.96
N ASP A 11 9.20 10.81 -20.84
CA ASP A 11 8.74 10.31 -22.14
C ASP A 11 7.96 8.98 -22.06
N ARG A 12 7.90 8.36 -20.87
CA ARG A 12 7.21 7.08 -20.64
C ARG A 12 6.01 7.18 -19.71
N ILE A 13 5.71 8.37 -19.18
CA ILE A 13 4.52 8.53 -18.30
C ILE A 13 3.27 8.30 -19.14
N PRO A 14 2.46 7.27 -18.84
CA PRO A 14 1.24 7.02 -19.58
C PRO A 14 0.22 8.12 -19.35
N ASP A 15 -0.67 8.30 -20.32
CA ASP A 15 -1.79 9.22 -20.18
C ASP A 15 -2.71 8.81 -19.02
N VAL A 16 -3.28 9.81 -18.35
CA VAL A 16 -4.27 9.59 -17.31
C VAL A 16 -5.59 9.20 -17.95
N HIS A 17 -6.10 8.00 -17.67
CA HIS A 17 -7.33 7.48 -18.28
C HIS A 17 -8.60 7.99 -17.60
N TYR A 18 -8.47 8.63 -16.43
CA TYR A 18 -9.62 9.18 -15.68
C TYR A 18 -10.01 10.54 -16.24
N SER A 19 -11.31 10.81 -16.36
CA SER A 19 -11.76 12.13 -16.78
C SER A 19 -11.41 13.21 -15.75
N LEU A 20 -11.28 14.47 -16.22
CA LEU A 20 -11.01 15.59 -15.31
C LEU A 20 -12.12 15.78 -14.26
N ASP A 21 -13.37 15.47 -14.64
CA ASP A 21 -14.50 15.60 -13.72
C ASP A 21 -14.49 14.48 -12.66
N ASP A 22 -14.15 13.25 -13.03
CA ASP A 22 -13.94 12.16 -12.08
C ASP A 22 -12.83 12.51 -11.08
N LEU A 23 -11.69 12.99 -11.58
CA LEU A 23 -10.57 13.38 -10.73
C LEU A 23 -10.92 14.53 -9.78
N LYS A 24 -11.69 15.53 -10.22
CA LYS A 24 -12.16 16.62 -9.36
C LYS A 24 -13.08 16.10 -8.26
N ASN A 25 -14.04 15.23 -8.63
CA ASN A 25 -14.99 14.64 -7.70
C ASN A 25 -14.31 13.73 -6.67
N CYS A 26 -13.28 12.99 -7.10
CA CYS A 26 -12.52 12.07 -6.24
C CYS A 26 -11.42 12.75 -5.42
N SER A 27 -11.02 13.99 -5.72
CA SER A 27 -9.80 14.63 -5.21
C SER A 27 -9.67 14.68 -3.69
N LYS A 28 -10.78 14.74 -2.95
CA LYS A 28 -10.80 14.76 -1.48
C LYS A 28 -10.56 13.38 -0.87
N HIS A 29 -11.07 12.34 -1.50
CA HIS A 29 -11.17 10.99 -0.94
C HIS A 29 -10.25 9.96 -1.59
N TYR A 30 -9.64 10.31 -2.71
CA TYR A 30 -8.78 9.39 -3.46
C TYR A 30 -7.38 9.97 -3.68
N ILE A 31 -6.46 9.09 -3.92
CA ILE A 31 -5.08 9.37 -4.33
C ILE A 31 -4.92 8.86 -5.75
N LEU A 32 -4.54 9.75 -6.66
CA LEU A 32 -4.04 9.36 -7.97
C LEU A 32 -2.54 9.16 -7.86
N ILE A 33 -2.07 7.95 -8.13
CA ILE A 33 -0.67 7.60 -8.01
C ILE A 33 -0.18 6.86 -9.26
N LEU A 34 0.99 7.25 -9.76
CA LEU A 34 1.65 6.55 -10.86
C LEU A 34 2.41 5.35 -10.28
N GLY A 35 2.03 4.16 -10.68
CA GLY A 35 2.82 2.96 -10.41
C GLY A 35 4.10 2.97 -11.24
N ILE A 36 5.20 2.66 -10.61
CA ILE A 36 6.51 2.55 -11.25
C ILE A 36 7.09 1.19 -10.87
N PRO A 37 7.45 0.31 -11.84
CA PRO A 37 7.99 -1.01 -11.53
C PRO A 37 9.41 -0.97 -10.98
N GLU A 38 10.21 -0.01 -11.43
CA GLU A 38 11.62 0.13 -11.04
C GLU A 38 12.08 1.58 -11.12
N LEU A 39 13.07 1.92 -10.32
CA LEU A 39 13.75 3.22 -10.32
C LEU A 39 15.25 2.99 -10.17
N ASP A 40 16.06 3.57 -11.06
CA ASP A 40 17.52 3.44 -11.07
C ASP A 40 17.98 1.96 -11.00
N ASP A 41 17.42 1.14 -11.88
CA ASP A 41 17.68 -0.31 -12.00
C ASP A 41 17.29 -1.12 -10.74
N LYS A 42 16.52 -0.54 -9.83
CA LYS A 42 16.02 -1.20 -8.63
C LYS A 42 14.52 -1.41 -8.72
N LYS A 43 14.09 -2.66 -8.61
CA LYS A 43 12.67 -3.01 -8.54
C LYS A 43 12.01 -2.36 -7.33
N LEU A 44 10.87 -1.71 -7.54
CA LEU A 44 10.05 -1.14 -6.45
C LEU A 44 9.11 -2.22 -5.91
N SER A 45 9.67 -3.14 -5.14
CA SER A 45 8.98 -4.26 -4.49
C SER A 45 8.94 -4.08 -2.98
N ILE A 46 8.05 -4.81 -2.28
CA ILE A 46 7.97 -4.76 -0.81
C ILE A 46 9.30 -5.09 -0.16
N ALA A 47 10.00 -6.12 -0.65
CA ALA A 47 11.32 -6.50 -0.14
C ALA A 47 12.33 -5.34 -0.24
N ASN A 48 12.30 -4.58 -1.33
CA ASN A 48 13.18 -3.44 -1.52
C ASN A 48 12.76 -2.22 -0.70
N PHE A 49 11.46 -1.95 -0.58
CA PHE A 49 10.94 -0.92 0.34
C PHE A 49 11.38 -1.19 1.78
N ARG A 50 11.21 -2.45 2.26
CA ARG A 50 11.64 -2.82 3.61
C ARG A 50 13.14 -2.60 3.82
N ARG A 51 13.97 -2.92 2.83
CA ARG A 51 15.41 -2.68 2.89
C ARG A 51 15.76 -1.19 2.93
N CYS A 52 15.03 -0.35 2.21
CA CYS A 52 15.28 1.09 2.13
C CYS A 52 14.81 1.84 3.39
N PHE A 53 13.61 1.52 3.88
CA PHE A 53 13.02 2.23 5.02
C PHE A 53 13.38 1.60 6.37
N GLY A 54 13.90 0.36 6.37
CA GLY A 54 14.32 -0.32 7.60
C GLY A 54 13.15 -0.72 8.51
N MET A 55 13.50 -1.10 9.75
CA MET A 55 12.57 -1.61 10.76
C MET A 55 12.79 -0.97 12.14
N ASN A 56 13.65 0.00 12.23
CA ASN A 56 13.93 0.68 13.50
C ASN A 56 13.31 2.07 13.50
N PRO A 57 12.23 2.31 14.28
CA PRO A 57 11.56 3.61 14.33
C PRO A 57 12.44 4.73 14.91
N ASP A 58 13.46 4.40 15.69
CA ASP A 58 14.40 5.38 16.23
C ASP A 58 15.35 5.95 15.15
N ILE A 59 15.48 5.22 14.03
CA ILE A 59 16.35 5.64 12.92
C ILE A 59 15.52 6.28 11.80
N SER A 60 14.36 5.73 11.49
CA SER A 60 13.53 6.15 10.37
C SER A 60 12.04 5.97 10.67
N GLU A 61 11.26 7.04 10.51
CA GLU A 61 9.80 6.99 10.59
C GLU A 61 9.23 7.64 9.30
N PRO A 62 8.37 6.97 8.55
CA PRO A 62 7.88 5.62 8.75
C PRO A 62 8.92 4.55 8.39
N CYS A 63 8.86 3.44 9.11
CA CYS A 63 9.62 2.23 8.82
C CYS A 63 8.67 1.03 8.77
N PHE A 64 9.18 -0.15 8.43
CA PHE A 64 8.41 -1.39 8.55
C PHE A 64 8.42 -1.88 10.00
N TYR A 65 7.32 -2.49 10.43
CA TYR A 65 7.28 -3.24 11.66
C TYR A 65 8.21 -4.46 11.55
N ASN A 66 8.92 -4.77 12.63
CA ASN A 66 9.89 -5.86 12.65
C ASN A 66 9.20 -7.24 12.65
N GLN A 67 8.92 -7.74 11.46
CA GLN A 67 8.29 -9.03 11.18
C GLN A 67 8.99 -9.69 10.00
N ASP A 68 9.23 -11.00 10.09
CA ASP A 68 9.96 -11.73 9.05
C ASP A 68 9.14 -12.82 8.36
N TRP A 69 7.92 -13.11 8.84
CA TRP A 69 7.10 -14.21 8.34
C TRP A 69 6.84 -14.16 6.82
N TYR A 70 6.75 -12.97 6.24
CA TYR A 70 6.44 -12.78 4.83
C TYR A 70 7.69 -12.74 3.92
N MET A 71 8.89 -12.85 4.48
CA MET A 71 10.14 -12.66 3.71
C MET A 71 10.37 -13.74 2.65
N ASN A 72 9.71 -14.89 2.76
CA ASN A 72 9.77 -15.97 1.78
C ASN A 72 8.52 -16.05 0.88
N GLU A 73 7.59 -15.11 1.01
CA GLU A 73 6.37 -15.08 0.22
C GLU A 73 6.61 -14.48 -1.17
N LYS A 74 5.84 -14.95 -2.16
CA LYS A 74 6.02 -14.51 -3.55
C LYS A 74 5.64 -13.03 -3.73
N PHE A 75 4.56 -12.59 -3.12
CA PHE A 75 4.01 -11.23 -3.32
C PHE A 75 4.98 -10.11 -2.94
N ILE A 76 5.96 -10.35 -2.08
CA ILE A 76 6.92 -9.31 -1.68
C ILE A 76 7.90 -8.90 -2.78
N HIS A 77 8.03 -9.73 -3.81
CA HIS A 77 8.89 -9.48 -4.97
C HIS A 77 8.15 -8.86 -6.15
N ASP A 78 6.84 -8.75 -6.03
CA ASP A 78 6.00 -8.14 -7.05
C ASP A 78 6.26 -6.63 -7.16
N THR A 79 6.02 -6.10 -8.36
CA THR A 79 6.11 -4.69 -8.66
C THR A 79 4.79 -4.19 -9.23
N LEU A 80 4.64 -2.87 -9.31
CA LEU A 80 3.51 -2.25 -10.00
C LEU A 80 3.77 -2.18 -11.50
N ASP A 81 2.69 -2.18 -12.27
CA ASP A 81 2.77 -1.81 -13.68
C ASP A 81 2.94 -0.29 -13.83
N LEU A 82 3.54 0.13 -14.93
CA LEU A 82 3.66 1.56 -15.26
C LEU A 82 2.31 2.09 -15.76
N ARG A 83 1.45 2.43 -14.81
CA ARG A 83 0.13 3.01 -15.06
C ARG A 83 -0.37 3.83 -13.88
N TRP A 84 -1.41 4.62 -14.10
CA TRP A 84 -2.08 5.35 -13.03
C TRP A 84 -3.04 4.43 -12.27
N TYR A 85 -3.06 4.62 -10.96
CA TYR A 85 -3.97 3.97 -10.02
C TYR A 85 -4.73 5.04 -9.26
N LEU A 86 -6.01 4.83 -9.06
CA LEU A 86 -6.85 5.68 -8.23
C LEU A 86 -7.30 4.90 -7.00
N LEU A 87 -6.82 5.30 -5.83
CA LEU A 87 -6.94 4.55 -4.58
C LEU A 87 -7.63 5.39 -3.52
N LYS A 88 -8.66 4.87 -2.87
CA LYS A 88 -9.37 5.55 -1.79
C LYS A 88 -8.48 5.71 -0.56
N LYS A 89 -8.52 6.90 0.05
CA LYS A 89 -7.75 7.20 1.27
C LYS A 89 -8.36 6.58 2.51
N ASP A 90 -9.67 6.59 2.58
CA ASP A 90 -10.41 6.18 3.76
C ASP A 90 -10.94 4.76 3.62
N ALA A 91 -10.99 4.03 4.72
CA ALA A 91 -11.62 2.73 4.78
C ALA A 91 -13.13 2.82 4.48
N ILE A 92 -13.66 1.80 3.84
CA ILE A 92 -15.10 1.64 3.63
C ILE A 92 -15.70 1.19 4.97
N GLU A 93 -16.48 2.03 5.63
CA GLU A 93 -17.00 1.77 6.96
C GLU A 93 -17.82 0.47 7.05
N SER A 94 -18.63 0.16 6.04
CA SER A 94 -19.42 -1.07 6.00
C SER A 94 -18.57 -2.35 5.84
N SER A 95 -17.30 -2.22 5.52
CA SER A 95 -16.36 -3.35 5.37
C SER A 95 -15.64 -3.73 6.66
N ARG A 96 -15.82 -2.97 7.74
CA ARG A 96 -15.13 -3.21 9.00
C ARG A 96 -15.55 -4.54 9.65
N ALA A 97 -14.58 -5.33 10.03
CA ALA A 97 -14.76 -6.67 10.62
C ALA A 97 -15.58 -7.66 9.76
N VAL A 98 -15.71 -7.39 8.46
CA VAL A 98 -16.36 -8.29 7.51
C VAL A 98 -15.34 -9.23 6.89
N GLN A 99 -15.72 -10.49 6.67
CA GLN A 99 -14.87 -11.48 6.02
C GLN A 99 -14.52 -11.03 4.59
N PRO A 100 -13.24 -11.11 4.19
CA PRO A 100 -12.83 -10.75 2.84
C PRO A 100 -13.60 -11.49 1.74
N SER A 101 -13.97 -12.75 1.99
CA SER A 101 -14.76 -13.55 1.05
C SER A 101 -16.18 -13.00 0.82
N GLU A 102 -16.76 -12.33 1.81
CA GLU A 102 -18.06 -11.66 1.67
C GLU A 102 -17.94 -10.35 0.90
N LEU A 103 -16.92 -9.55 1.24
CA LEU A 103 -16.62 -8.30 0.53
C LEU A 103 -16.33 -8.54 -0.98
N LEU A 104 -15.68 -9.65 -1.32
CA LEU A 104 -15.47 -10.02 -2.72
C LEU A 104 -16.78 -10.38 -3.44
N LYS A 105 -17.77 -10.97 -2.74
CA LYS A 105 -19.10 -11.18 -3.32
C LYS A 105 -19.85 -9.88 -3.59
N GLU A 106 -19.58 -8.86 -2.83
CA GLU A 106 -20.09 -7.50 -3.04
C GLU A 106 -19.30 -6.72 -4.11
N HIS A 107 -18.41 -7.40 -4.85
CA HIS A 107 -17.58 -6.83 -5.91
C HIS A 107 -16.58 -5.75 -5.43
N ILE A 108 -16.22 -5.74 -4.15
CA ILE A 108 -15.16 -4.87 -3.65
C ILE A 108 -13.81 -5.41 -4.17
N ASN A 109 -13.13 -4.59 -4.93
CA ASN A 109 -11.82 -4.92 -5.51
C ASN A 109 -10.71 -4.49 -4.56
N PHE A 110 -10.01 -5.44 -3.97
CA PHE A 110 -8.90 -5.16 -3.06
C PHE A 110 -7.65 -4.75 -3.84
N PRO A 111 -6.93 -3.71 -3.39
CA PRO A 111 -5.64 -3.36 -3.95
C PRO A 111 -4.60 -4.46 -3.67
N ARG A 112 -3.56 -4.52 -4.52
CA ARG A 112 -2.41 -5.38 -4.26
C ARG A 112 -1.60 -4.83 -3.07
N ALA A 113 -0.97 -5.70 -2.30
CA ALA A 113 -0.13 -5.32 -1.15
C ALA A 113 0.98 -4.35 -1.56
N ILE A 114 1.63 -4.59 -2.70
CA ILE A 114 2.64 -3.67 -3.23
C ILE A 114 2.08 -2.28 -3.54
N LEU A 115 0.84 -2.17 -4.06
CA LEU A 115 0.22 -0.88 -4.33
C LEU A 115 -0.01 -0.10 -3.03
N CYS A 116 -0.48 -0.77 -2.01
CA CYS A 116 -0.68 -0.14 -0.70
C CYS A 116 0.64 0.29 -0.06
N VAL A 117 1.66 -0.57 -0.05
CA VAL A 117 3.01 -0.22 0.46
C VAL A 117 3.57 0.98 -0.28
N TYR A 118 3.58 0.92 -1.61
CA TYR A 118 4.08 2.00 -2.46
C TYR A 118 3.35 3.31 -2.17
N THR A 119 2.01 3.28 -2.13
CA THR A 119 1.19 4.46 -1.88
C THR A 119 1.43 5.02 -0.48
N PHE A 120 1.52 4.19 0.54
CA PHE A 120 1.78 4.62 1.92
C PHE A 120 3.08 5.41 2.04
N PHE A 121 4.19 4.84 1.55
CA PHE A 121 5.50 5.49 1.66
C PHE A 121 5.61 6.72 0.75
N ALA A 122 5.10 6.67 -0.49
CA ALA A 122 5.10 7.80 -1.40
C ALA A 122 4.24 8.96 -0.88
N TYR A 123 3.05 8.67 -0.36
CA TYR A 123 2.15 9.67 0.22
C TYR A 123 2.80 10.35 1.42
N TYR A 124 3.37 9.58 2.33
CA TYR A 124 4.10 10.15 3.47
C TYR A 124 5.28 11.01 3.01
N HIS A 125 6.03 10.56 2.01
CA HIS A 125 7.16 11.33 1.51
C HIS A 125 6.74 12.72 1.02
N VAL A 126 5.60 12.82 0.33
CA VAL A 126 5.09 14.05 -0.25
C VAL A 126 4.29 14.89 0.76
N ARG A 127 3.42 14.26 1.54
CA ARG A 127 2.43 14.94 2.40
C ARG A 127 2.83 15.04 3.86
N LYS A 128 3.74 14.19 4.32
CA LYS A 128 4.10 14.02 5.74
C LYS A 128 2.93 13.57 6.62
N GLU A 129 1.97 12.91 6.01
CA GLU A 129 0.77 12.36 6.64
C GLU A 129 0.78 10.84 6.51
N LEU A 130 0.32 10.13 7.54
CA LEU A 130 0.24 8.67 7.54
C LEU A 130 -1.14 8.23 7.04
N LEU A 131 -1.18 7.42 6.00
CA LEU A 131 -2.39 6.74 5.58
C LEU A 131 -2.69 5.56 6.52
N TRP A 132 -3.98 5.23 6.66
CA TRP A 132 -4.43 4.01 7.37
C TRP A 132 -3.80 3.84 8.76
N TYR A 133 -3.70 4.93 9.51
CA TYR A 133 -2.98 4.95 10.79
C TYR A 133 -3.59 4.04 11.86
N HIS A 134 -4.90 3.82 11.81
CA HIS A 134 -5.63 2.94 12.74
C HIS A 134 -6.31 1.77 12.03
N ASP A 135 -6.11 1.64 10.72
CA ASP A 135 -6.79 0.65 9.88
C ASP A 135 -5.80 -0.31 9.26
N PHE A 136 -6.24 -1.53 9.07
CA PHE A 136 -5.56 -2.54 8.28
C PHE A 136 -6.39 -2.85 7.05
N ILE A 137 -5.79 -2.69 5.89
CA ILE A 137 -6.44 -2.76 4.60
C ILE A 137 -6.27 -4.15 4.00
N TRP A 138 -7.39 -4.80 3.65
CA TRP A 138 -7.37 -6.06 2.92
C TRP A 138 -6.74 -5.88 1.55
N CYS A 139 -5.82 -6.80 1.23
CA CYS A 139 -5.15 -6.84 -0.06
C CYS A 139 -5.65 -8.01 -0.92
N HIS A 140 -5.43 -7.91 -2.23
CA HIS A 140 -5.71 -8.99 -3.17
C HIS A 140 -4.81 -10.21 -2.95
N ASP A 141 -3.61 -9.98 -2.45
CA ASP A 141 -2.59 -11.01 -2.26
C ASP A 141 -2.98 -12.01 -1.18
N ILE A 142 -2.47 -13.22 -1.34
CA ILE A 142 -2.58 -14.34 -0.39
C ILE A 142 -1.19 -14.89 -0.10
N ASP A 143 -1.01 -15.47 1.08
CA ASP A 143 0.21 -16.19 1.43
C ASP A 143 0.23 -17.62 0.83
N HIS A 144 1.28 -18.38 1.12
CA HIS A 144 1.44 -19.77 0.65
C HIS A 144 0.39 -20.75 1.22
N ASN A 145 -0.30 -20.39 2.31
CA ASN A 145 -1.39 -21.18 2.90
C ASN A 145 -2.77 -20.78 2.33
N GLY A 146 -2.84 -19.73 1.52
CA GLY A 146 -4.09 -19.17 1.02
C GLY A 146 -4.73 -18.15 1.94
N ASP A 147 -4.05 -17.73 3.01
CA ASP A 147 -4.53 -16.67 3.91
C ASP A 147 -4.37 -15.29 3.25
N ARG A 148 -5.42 -14.48 3.35
CA ARG A 148 -5.43 -13.15 2.74
C ARG A 148 -4.55 -12.19 3.53
N ILE A 149 -3.79 -11.40 2.77
CA ILE A 149 -2.91 -10.37 3.31
C ILE A 149 -3.72 -9.13 3.67
N TYR A 150 -3.36 -8.50 4.78
CA TYR A 150 -3.79 -7.16 5.12
C TYR A 150 -2.60 -6.34 5.64
N ILE A 151 -2.67 -5.04 5.44
CA ILE A 151 -1.58 -4.13 5.73
C ILE A 151 -2.08 -2.86 6.40
N GLY A 152 -1.24 -2.25 7.20
CA GLY A 152 -1.51 -0.96 7.83
C GLY A 152 -0.39 -0.52 8.74
N LYS A 153 -0.48 0.71 9.25
CA LYS A 153 0.48 1.16 10.26
C LYS A 153 0.02 0.70 11.63
N TYR A 154 0.87 -0.07 12.30
CA TYR A 154 0.63 -0.46 13.67
C TYR A 154 0.67 0.77 14.59
N HIS A 155 -0.34 0.91 15.45
CA HIS A 155 -0.36 1.90 16.51
C HIS A 155 -0.13 1.21 17.84
N ASP A 156 0.87 1.67 18.56
CA ASP A 156 1.24 1.10 19.85
C ASP A 156 0.32 1.60 20.96
N VAL A 157 -0.84 0.97 21.10
CA VAL A 157 -1.82 1.28 22.14
C VAL A 157 -1.34 0.88 23.53
N ASP A 158 -0.38 -0.06 23.61
CA ASP A 158 0.04 -0.69 24.85
C ASP A 158 1.42 -0.20 25.33
N GLY A 159 2.04 0.77 24.66
CA GLY A 159 3.37 1.30 24.99
C GLY A 159 4.50 0.27 24.80
N VAL A 160 4.30 -0.76 23.96
CA VAL A 160 5.26 -1.87 23.77
C VAL A 160 6.19 -1.63 22.57
N ASN A 161 6.23 -0.41 22.07
CA ASN A 161 7.06 0.03 20.94
C ASN A 161 6.84 -0.78 19.64
N LYS A 162 5.59 -1.10 19.33
CA LYS A 162 5.20 -1.80 18.11
C LYS A 162 4.95 -0.82 16.96
N ASN A 163 5.89 0.07 16.71
CA ASN A 163 5.78 1.05 15.65
C ASN A 163 6.24 0.47 14.31
N GLY A 164 5.54 0.83 13.25
CA GLY A 164 5.92 0.49 11.90
C GLY A 164 4.75 0.07 11.02
N PHE A 165 5.01 0.10 9.73
CA PHE A 165 4.09 -0.39 8.71
C PHE A 165 4.10 -1.91 8.70
N SER A 166 2.96 -2.51 8.96
CA SER A 166 2.82 -3.95 9.18
C SER A 166 2.17 -4.65 8.00
N ILE A 167 2.61 -5.87 7.75
CA ILE A 167 2.02 -6.80 6.81
C ILE A 167 1.60 -8.03 7.60
N HIS A 168 0.32 -8.38 7.54
CA HIS A 168 -0.25 -9.51 8.27
C HIS A 168 -1.02 -10.45 7.35
N ARG A 169 -1.26 -11.66 7.84
CA ARG A 169 -2.17 -12.64 7.26
C ARG A 169 -3.38 -12.82 8.16
N HIS A 170 -4.48 -13.31 7.60
CA HIS A 170 -5.74 -13.44 8.30
C HIS A 170 -5.64 -14.42 9.48
N LEU A 171 -5.87 -13.91 10.69
CA LEU A 171 -5.96 -14.73 11.92
C LEU A 171 -7.31 -14.57 12.61
N ALA A 172 -7.83 -13.34 12.69
CA ALA A 172 -9.12 -13.02 13.31
C ALA A 172 -9.63 -11.67 12.78
N LEU A 173 -10.95 -11.52 12.74
CA LEU A 173 -11.57 -10.24 12.37
C LEU A 173 -11.57 -9.28 13.52
N ARG A 174 -11.26 -8.01 13.23
CA ARG A 174 -11.32 -6.89 14.18
C ARG A 174 -11.86 -5.65 13.48
N ASN A 175 -12.41 -4.70 14.23
CA ASN A 175 -12.96 -3.44 13.70
C ASN A 175 -11.95 -2.59 12.93
N CYS A 176 -10.66 -2.76 13.18
CA CYS A 176 -9.61 -2.08 12.42
C CYS A 176 -9.31 -2.73 11.05
N TYR A 177 -9.91 -3.88 10.74
CA TYR A 177 -9.74 -4.55 9.44
C TYR A 177 -10.85 -4.12 8.50
N ALA A 178 -10.49 -3.53 7.39
CA ALA A 178 -11.41 -2.91 6.46
C ALA A 178 -10.91 -3.04 5.00
N ALA A 179 -11.77 -2.72 4.07
CA ALA A 179 -11.42 -2.57 2.67
C ALA A 179 -11.30 -1.10 2.28
N ILE A 180 -10.53 -0.82 1.25
CA ILE A 180 -10.56 0.41 0.50
C ILE A 180 -10.90 0.10 -0.95
N GLU A 181 -11.32 1.11 -1.68
CA GLU A 181 -11.66 0.98 -3.09
C GLU A 181 -10.45 1.33 -3.97
N GLN A 182 -10.22 0.50 -4.98
CA GLN A 182 -9.33 0.76 -6.10
C GLN A 182 -10.16 0.84 -7.38
N ILE A 183 -10.04 1.93 -8.12
CA ILE A 183 -10.68 2.19 -9.41
C ILE A 183 -9.65 2.00 -10.54
#